data_b12a156c365358f3103e538cdf767698
#
_entry.id   b12a156c365358f3103e538cdf767698
#
_cell.length_a   1.000
_cell.length_b   1.000
_cell.length_c   1.000
_cell.angle_alpha   90.00
_cell.angle_beta   90.00
_cell.angle_gamma   90.00
#
_symmetry.space_group_name_H-M   'P 1'
#
loop_
_entity.id
_entity.type
_entity.pdbx_description
1 polymer ?
#
loop_
_entity_poly.entity_id
_entity_poly.type
_entity_poly.pdbx_seq_one_letter_code
_entity_poly.pdbx_strand_id
1 'polypeptide(L)'
;LDDRAGCAMLLAMIREELPCDCCFSFTVQEEVGCFGGKTAAYTLRPDIAIAVETTTAGDLAGVPEEKKVCRLGNGPVVSFMDRGTIYTYDLYKRVRALADAHNIPNQTKEAVCGGNESRSLMTAAGGSEVLAISIPSRYLHSPACVADEKDIENTLELLRLLPEALAL
;
A
#
# COMPACT_ATOMS: atom_id res chain seq x y z
N LEU A 1 3.59 10.93 -8.83
CA LEU A 1 4.00 9.88 -7.88
C LEU A 1 3.10 8.67 -7.98
N ASP A 2 1.85 8.87 -8.18
CA ASP A 2 0.77 7.89 -8.19
C ASP A 2 0.70 7.12 -9.52
N ASP A 3 1.02 5.79 -9.59
CA ASP A 3 1.83 5.15 -8.55
C ASP A 3 3.21 4.72 -9.09
N ARG A 4 3.93 5.63 -9.74
CA ARG A 4 5.30 5.36 -10.20
C ARG A 4 6.29 5.18 -9.04
N ALA A 5 5.96 5.69 -7.85
CA ALA A 5 6.79 5.51 -6.67
C ALA A 5 6.73 4.05 -6.18
N GLY A 6 5.53 3.47 -6.07
CA GLY A 6 5.37 2.04 -5.78
C GLY A 6 6.00 1.15 -6.84
N CYS A 7 5.82 1.48 -8.12
CA CYS A 7 6.51 0.77 -9.20
C CYS A 7 8.04 0.77 -9.02
N ALA A 8 8.63 1.90 -8.65
CA ALA A 8 10.07 1.99 -8.42
C ALA A 8 10.53 1.14 -7.23
N MET A 9 9.74 1.08 -6.16
CA MET A 9 10.00 0.22 -5.00
C MET A 9 9.97 -1.26 -5.39
N LEU A 10 8.93 -1.70 -6.11
CA LEU A 10 8.84 -3.09 -6.58
C LEU A 10 10.00 -3.45 -7.51
N LEU A 11 10.43 -2.53 -8.39
CA LEU A 11 11.60 -2.73 -9.23
C LEU A 11 12.91 -2.81 -8.44
N ALA A 12 13.02 -2.11 -7.31
CA ALA A 12 14.16 -2.25 -6.41
C ALA A 12 14.18 -3.65 -5.78
N MET A 13 13.04 -4.12 -5.28
CA MET A 13 12.92 -5.46 -4.67
C MET A 13 13.18 -6.60 -5.64
N ILE A 14 12.74 -6.49 -6.91
CA ILE A 14 13.00 -7.52 -7.95
C ILE A 14 14.49 -7.76 -8.19
N ARG A 15 15.35 -6.77 -7.90
CA ARG A 15 16.80 -6.86 -8.04
C ARG A 15 17.48 -7.53 -6.84
N GLU A 16 16.76 -7.79 -5.80
CA GLU A 16 17.27 -8.36 -4.55
C GLU A 16 16.97 -9.87 -4.51
N GLU A 17 17.77 -10.62 -3.76
CA GLU A 17 17.48 -12.00 -3.46
C GLU A 17 16.42 -12.05 -2.36
N LEU A 18 15.26 -12.65 -2.64
CA LEU A 18 14.14 -12.72 -1.71
C LEU A 18 14.10 -14.07 -1.01
N PRO A 19 13.65 -14.13 0.24
CA PRO A 19 13.63 -15.36 1.05
C PRO A 19 12.53 -16.35 0.65
N CYS A 20 11.60 -15.95 -0.20
CA CYS A 20 10.51 -16.81 -0.70
C CYS A 20 10.07 -16.39 -2.09
N ASP A 21 9.25 -17.22 -2.73
CA ASP A 21 8.66 -16.92 -4.04
C ASP A 21 7.68 -15.75 -3.94
N CYS A 22 7.96 -14.69 -4.68
CA CYS A 22 7.14 -13.50 -4.75
C CYS A 22 6.74 -13.20 -6.20
N CYS A 23 5.49 -12.86 -6.43
CA CYS A 23 5.01 -12.36 -7.70
C CYS A 23 4.87 -10.83 -7.66
N PHE A 24 5.53 -10.13 -8.55
CA PHE A 24 5.40 -8.69 -8.73
C PHE A 24 4.51 -8.41 -9.94
N SER A 25 3.41 -7.70 -9.72
CA SER A 25 2.44 -7.39 -10.77
C SER A 25 2.36 -5.87 -10.97
N PHE A 26 2.64 -5.41 -12.18
CA PHE A 26 2.46 -4.03 -12.60
C PHE A 26 1.18 -3.96 -13.43
N THR A 27 0.12 -3.54 -12.82
CA THR A 27 -1.22 -3.60 -13.39
C THR A 27 -1.56 -2.34 -14.16
N VAL A 28 -2.55 -2.43 -15.03
CA VAL A 28 -3.06 -1.32 -15.82
C VAL A 28 -4.47 -0.94 -15.39
N GLN A 29 -4.88 0.29 -15.70
CA GLN A 29 -6.25 0.76 -15.48
C GLN A 29 -6.68 0.76 -13.99
N GLU A 30 -5.76 1.07 -13.09
CA GLU A 30 -6.09 1.25 -11.67
C GLU A 30 -7.06 2.44 -11.53
N GLU A 31 -6.71 3.60 -12.09
CA GLU A 31 -7.41 4.88 -11.99
C GLU A 31 -8.83 4.90 -12.56
N VAL A 32 -9.17 3.92 -13.36
CA VAL A 32 -10.49 3.81 -14.01
C VAL A 32 -11.30 2.60 -13.55
N GLY A 33 -10.85 1.91 -12.50
CA GLY A 33 -11.63 0.84 -11.87
C GLY A 33 -10.88 -0.42 -11.49
N CYS A 34 -9.55 -0.39 -11.36
CA CYS A 34 -8.73 -1.51 -10.90
C CYS A 34 -8.85 -2.77 -11.76
N PHE A 35 -8.99 -2.61 -13.07
CA PHE A 35 -9.29 -3.74 -13.96
C PHE A 35 -8.11 -4.68 -14.13
N GLY A 36 -6.88 -4.14 -14.17
CA GLY A 36 -5.65 -4.92 -14.28
C GLY A 36 -5.41 -5.82 -13.07
N GLY A 37 -5.64 -5.30 -11.87
CA GLY A 37 -5.51 -6.06 -10.63
C GLY A 37 -6.43 -7.27 -10.58
N LYS A 38 -7.68 -7.12 -11.02
CA LYS A 38 -8.61 -8.25 -11.09
C LYS A 38 -8.11 -9.38 -12.01
N THR A 39 -7.56 -9.01 -13.16
CA THR A 39 -7.03 -9.98 -14.13
C THR A 39 -5.76 -10.66 -13.61
N ALA A 40 -4.86 -9.89 -13.01
CA ALA A 40 -3.64 -10.39 -12.40
C ALA A 40 -3.95 -11.39 -11.27
N ALA A 41 -4.83 -11.02 -10.34
CA ALA A 41 -5.22 -11.89 -9.24
C ALA A 41 -5.89 -13.18 -9.69
N TYR A 42 -6.73 -13.12 -10.74
CA TYR A 42 -7.35 -14.32 -11.30
C TYR A 42 -6.31 -15.31 -11.86
N THR A 43 -5.24 -14.80 -12.46
CA THR A 43 -4.17 -15.60 -13.04
C THR A 43 -3.20 -16.12 -11.99
N LEU A 44 -2.76 -15.26 -11.07
CA LEU A 44 -1.75 -15.56 -10.07
C LEU A 44 -2.30 -16.34 -8.87
N ARG A 45 -3.55 -16.07 -8.49
CA ARG A 45 -4.25 -16.67 -7.34
C ARG A 45 -3.40 -16.63 -6.06
N PRO A 46 -2.94 -15.45 -5.62
CA PRO A 46 -2.11 -15.34 -4.44
C PRO A 46 -2.92 -15.65 -3.17
N ASP A 47 -2.30 -16.26 -2.17
CA ASP A 47 -2.89 -16.40 -0.84
C ASP A 47 -2.92 -15.03 -0.14
N ILE A 48 -1.84 -14.26 -0.27
CA ILE A 48 -1.70 -12.89 0.25
C ILE A 48 -1.37 -11.96 -0.92
N ALA A 49 -2.10 -10.84 -1.00
CA ALA A 49 -1.84 -9.79 -1.97
C ALA A 49 -1.66 -8.43 -1.29
N ILE A 50 -0.55 -7.77 -1.58
CA ILE A 50 -0.20 -6.45 -1.05
C ILE A 50 -0.30 -5.42 -2.18
N ALA A 51 -1.22 -4.47 -2.07
CA ALA A 51 -1.24 -3.31 -2.94
C ALA A 51 -0.24 -2.27 -2.43
N VAL A 52 0.67 -1.86 -3.29
CA VAL A 52 1.61 -0.78 -3.03
C VAL A 52 1.10 0.44 -3.78
N GLU A 53 0.91 1.54 -3.08
CA GLU A 53 0.13 2.68 -3.57
C GLU A 53 0.67 4.01 -3.05
N THR A 54 0.16 5.11 -3.58
CA THR A 54 0.16 6.41 -2.89
C THR A 54 -1.22 6.71 -2.32
N THR A 55 -1.29 7.51 -1.26
CA THR A 55 -2.57 7.88 -0.65
C THR A 55 -2.62 9.36 -0.26
N THR A 56 -3.82 9.95 -0.34
CA THR A 56 -4.04 11.34 0.04
C THR A 56 -3.76 11.54 1.53
N ALA A 57 -2.86 12.45 1.87
CA ALA A 57 -2.60 12.83 3.26
C ALA A 57 -3.69 13.77 3.80
N GLY A 58 -4.03 14.81 3.04
CA GLY A 58 -4.99 15.83 3.49
C GLY A 58 -4.46 16.73 4.60
N ASP A 59 -3.19 16.64 4.96
CA ASP A 59 -2.53 17.33 6.08
C ASP A 59 -2.08 18.76 5.74
N LEU A 60 -2.88 19.47 4.96
CA LEU A 60 -2.60 20.85 4.57
C LEU A 60 -2.97 21.84 5.68
N ALA A 61 -2.30 23.00 5.68
CA ALA A 61 -2.64 24.09 6.58
C ALA A 61 -4.10 24.51 6.40
N GLY A 62 -4.83 24.67 7.51
CA GLY A 62 -6.24 25.04 7.50
C GLY A 62 -7.22 23.87 7.30
N VAL A 63 -6.76 22.67 7.04
CA VAL A 63 -7.61 21.47 7.04
C VAL A 63 -7.86 21.03 8.48
N PRO A 64 -9.13 20.88 8.91
CA PRO A 64 -9.47 20.37 10.23
C PRO A 64 -8.87 18.97 10.48
N GLU A 65 -8.47 18.70 11.72
CA GLU A 65 -7.80 17.44 12.09
C GLU A 65 -8.61 16.19 11.69
N GLU A 66 -9.91 16.23 11.91
CA GLU A 66 -10.84 15.12 11.59
C GLU A 66 -11.01 14.84 10.08
N LYS A 67 -10.46 15.71 9.23
CA LYS A 67 -10.46 15.56 7.77
C LYS A 67 -9.10 15.13 7.22
N LYS A 68 -8.07 15.11 8.04
CA LYS A 68 -6.77 14.62 7.65
C LYS A 68 -6.80 13.10 7.62
N VAL A 69 -6.28 12.52 6.55
CA VAL A 69 -6.29 11.06 6.35
C VAL A 69 -5.05 10.40 6.92
N CYS A 70 -3.93 11.05 6.71
CA CYS A 70 -2.61 10.67 7.21
C CYS A 70 -1.69 11.89 7.13
N ARG A 71 -0.42 11.75 7.47
CA ARG A 71 0.51 12.89 7.49
C ARG A 71 1.82 12.53 6.81
N LEU A 72 2.38 13.48 6.07
CA LEU A 72 3.75 13.36 5.57
C LEU A 72 4.73 13.36 6.75
N GLY A 73 5.78 12.56 6.63
CA GLY A 73 6.82 12.42 7.64
C GLY A 73 6.51 11.40 8.74
N ASN A 74 5.33 10.78 8.72
CA ASN A 74 4.94 9.77 9.72
C ASN A 74 5.09 8.32 9.21
N GLY A 75 5.80 8.12 8.10
CA GLY A 75 6.07 6.81 7.52
C GLY A 75 4.91 6.26 6.67
N PRO A 76 5.07 5.02 6.18
CA PRO A 76 4.07 4.34 5.36
C PRO A 76 2.72 4.24 6.06
N VAL A 77 1.69 4.28 5.25
CA VAL A 77 0.30 4.10 5.68
C VAL A 77 -0.09 2.64 5.49
N VAL A 78 -0.24 1.91 6.59
CA VAL A 78 -0.79 0.55 6.59
C VAL A 78 -2.30 0.66 6.70
N SER A 79 -3.02 0.27 5.67
CA SER A 79 -4.46 0.50 5.56
C SER A 79 -5.26 -0.51 6.37
N PHE A 80 -6.23 -0.03 7.16
CA PHE A 80 -7.23 -0.85 7.85
C PHE A 80 -8.55 -0.91 7.09
N MET A 81 -8.96 0.22 6.49
CA MET A 81 -10.21 0.33 5.74
C MET A 81 -10.14 1.50 4.77
N ASP A 82 -10.73 1.32 3.60
CA ASP A 82 -11.02 2.37 2.63
C ASP A 82 -12.44 2.23 2.09
N ARG A 83 -12.81 2.94 1.02
CA ARG A 83 -14.18 2.88 0.46
C ARG A 83 -14.49 1.56 -0.27
N GLY A 84 -13.47 0.80 -0.63
CA GLY A 84 -13.61 -0.44 -1.40
C GLY A 84 -13.28 -1.70 -0.63
N THR A 85 -12.57 -1.58 0.49
CA THR A 85 -11.96 -2.72 1.17
C THR A 85 -11.96 -2.56 2.68
N ILE A 86 -12.34 -3.61 3.41
CA ILE A 86 -11.95 -3.83 4.79
C ILE A 86 -10.82 -4.86 4.73
N TYR A 87 -9.63 -4.45 5.13
CA TYR A 87 -8.43 -5.27 5.00
C TYR A 87 -8.38 -6.41 6.00
N THR A 88 -7.60 -7.46 5.68
CA THR A 88 -7.42 -8.61 6.57
C THR A 88 -6.80 -8.17 7.90
N TYR A 89 -7.57 -8.25 8.96
CA TYR A 89 -7.20 -7.65 10.26
C TYR A 89 -5.92 -8.24 10.86
N ASP A 90 -5.74 -9.56 10.76
CA ASP A 90 -4.53 -10.19 11.28
C ASP A 90 -3.28 -9.80 10.47
N LEU A 91 -3.41 -9.69 9.16
CA LEU A 91 -2.34 -9.21 8.29
C LEU A 91 -1.98 -7.75 8.61
N TYR A 92 -2.99 -6.88 8.78
CA TYR A 92 -2.80 -5.50 9.22
C TYR A 92 -2.02 -5.41 10.55
N LYS A 93 -2.41 -6.19 11.56
CA LYS A 93 -1.72 -6.19 12.85
C LYS A 93 -0.28 -6.69 12.74
N ARG A 94 -0.05 -7.79 12.00
CA ARG A 94 1.29 -8.36 11.79
C ARG A 94 2.22 -7.35 11.16
N VAL A 95 1.79 -6.67 10.10
CA VAL A 95 2.61 -5.69 9.38
C VAL A 95 2.89 -4.45 10.23
N ARG A 96 1.91 -3.96 11.01
CA ARG A 96 2.13 -2.87 11.97
C ARG A 96 3.16 -3.25 13.04
N ALA A 97 2.99 -4.43 13.65
CA ALA A 97 3.92 -4.94 14.66
C ALA A 97 5.33 -5.16 14.09
N LEU A 98 5.44 -5.59 12.83
CA LEU A 98 6.71 -5.73 12.13
C LEU A 98 7.40 -4.38 11.96
N ALA A 99 6.68 -3.36 11.52
CA ALA A 99 7.21 -2.00 11.39
C ALA A 99 7.70 -1.47 12.75
N ASP A 100 6.91 -1.63 13.80
CA ASP A 100 7.27 -1.20 15.15
C ASP A 100 8.52 -1.92 15.67
N ALA A 101 8.64 -3.23 15.43
CA ALA A 101 9.80 -4.04 15.85
C ALA A 101 11.11 -3.61 15.16
N HIS A 102 11.00 -3.07 13.94
CA HIS A 102 12.14 -2.53 13.18
C HIS A 102 12.33 -1.03 13.33
N ASN A 103 11.58 -0.37 14.21
CA ASN A 103 11.59 1.09 14.43
C ASN A 103 11.27 1.90 13.15
N ILE A 104 10.46 1.33 12.26
CA ILE A 104 9.96 2.01 11.07
C ILE A 104 8.72 2.81 11.47
N PRO A 105 8.74 4.16 11.39
CA PRO A 105 7.55 4.96 11.60
C PRO A 105 6.43 4.46 10.69
N ASN A 106 5.23 4.34 11.21
CA ASN A 106 4.10 3.87 10.42
C ASN A 106 2.77 4.43 10.95
N GLN A 107 1.79 4.53 10.09
CA GLN A 107 0.50 5.12 10.44
C GLN A 107 -0.65 4.37 9.75
N THR A 108 -1.87 4.66 10.18
CA THR A 108 -3.11 4.16 9.56
C THR A 108 -3.95 5.33 9.07
N LYS A 109 -4.76 5.13 8.05
CA LYS A 109 -5.73 6.15 7.61
C LYS A 109 -6.68 6.50 8.75
N GLU A 110 -6.77 7.77 9.10
CA GLU A 110 -7.69 8.29 10.13
C GLU A 110 -9.11 8.52 9.59
N ALA A 111 -9.29 8.45 8.26
CA ALA A 111 -10.60 8.60 7.62
C ALA A 111 -10.77 7.57 6.49
N VAL A 112 -11.98 7.08 6.32
CA VAL A 112 -12.35 6.16 5.24
C VAL A 112 -12.44 6.95 3.93
N CYS A 113 -11.40 6.85 3.10
CA CYS A 113 -11.34 7.56 1.83
C CYS A 113 -10.57 6.76 0.77
N GLY A 114 -10.82 7.11 -0.50
CA GLY A 114 -10.18 6.46 -1.63
C GLY A 114 -10.51 4.97 -1.74
N GLY A 115 -9.75 4.28 -2.52
CA GLY A 115 -9.77 2.83 -2.75
C GLY A 115 -8.62 2.53 -3.69
N ASN A 116 -8.28 1.27 -3.83
CA ASN A 116 -7.20 0.79 -4.69
C ASN A 116 -7.49 -0.62 -5.20
N GLU A 117 -6.51 -1.27 -5.80
CA GLU A 117 -6.66 -2.60 -6.37
C GLU A 117 -7.03 -3.69 -5.37
N SER A 118 -6.82 -3.51 -4.06
CA SER A 118 -7.12 -4.52 -3.04
C SER A 118 -8.54 -5.05 -3.12
N ARG A 119 -9.53 -4.21 -3.46
CA ARG A 119 -10.92 -4.67 -3.65
C ARG A 119 -11.06 -5.69 -4.78
N SER A 120 -10.27 -5.54 -5.82
CA SER A 120 -10.25 -6.45 -6.96
C SER A 120 -9.47 -7.72 -6.63
N LEU A 121 -8.35 -7.59 -5.93
CA LEU A 121 -7.51 -8.70 -5.47
C LEU A 121 -8.27 -9.59 -4.49
N MET A 122 -8.97 -9.00 -3.52
CA MET A 122 -9.75 -9.70 -2.51
C MET A 122 -10.88 -10.56 -3.09
N THR A 123 -11.42 -10.17 -4.24
CA THR A 123 -12.62 -10.81 -4.81
C THR A 123 -12.35 -11.66 -6.06
N ALA A 124 -11.12 -11.65 -6.58
CA ALA A 124 -10.77 -12.42 -7.77
C ALA A 124 -10.57 -13.91 -7.44
N ALA A 125 -10.91 -14.79 -8.37
CA ALA A 125 -10.80 -16.25 -8.23
C ALA A 125 -11.43 -16.76 -6.91
N GLY A 126 -10.66 -17.35 -6.02
CA GLY A 126 -11.09 -17.84 -4.71
C GLY A 126 -11.00 -16.82 -3.58
N GLY A 127 -10.55 -15.61 -3.88
CA GLY A 127 -10.22 -14.56 -2.91
C GLY A 127 -8.79 -14.66 -2.40
N SER A 128 -8.30 -13.56 -1.85
CA SER A 128 -6.96 -13.47 -1.23
C SER A 128 -7.06 -12.67 0.06
N GLU A 129 -6.17 -12.92 1.01
CA GLU A 129 -5.93 -11.96 2.08
C GLU A 129 -5.29 -10.71 1.49
N VAL A 130 -5.78 -9.54 1.87
CA VAL A 130 -5.30 -8.29 1.26
C VAL A 130 -4.86 -7.27 2.28
N LEU A 131 -3.84 -6.50 1.91
CA LEU A 131 -3.41 -5.31 2.61
C LEU A 131 -3.00 -4.26 1.59
N ALA A 132 -3.08 -2.98 1.95
CA ALA A 132 -2.47 -1.90 1.21
C ALA A 132 -1.45 -1.16 2.08
N ILE A 133 -0.28 -0.91 1.51
CA ILE A 133 0.79 -0.11 2.08
C ILE A 133 1.02 1.06 1.14
N SER A 134 0.81 2.27 1.65
CA SER A 134 0.77 3.45 0.81
C SER A 134 1.76 4.51 1.27
N ILE A 135 2.32 5.25 0.33
CA ILE A 135 3.10 6.46 0.58
C ILE A 135 2.14 7.61 0.80
N PRO A 136 2.19 8.35 1.93
CA PRO A 136 1.38 9.55 2.10
C PRO A 136 1.79 10.62 1.09
N SER A 137 0.81 11.24 0.43
CA SER A 137 1.07 12.25 -0.59
C SER A 137 0.09 13.43 -0.48
N ARG A 138 0.59 14.62 -0.71
CA ARG A 138 -0.25 15.82 -0.93
C ARG A 138 -0.48 16.02 -2.42
N TYR A 139 -1.63 16.58 -2.75
CA TYR A 139 -2.01 16.93 -4.12
C TYR A 139 -2.09 15.70 -5.06
N LEU A 140 -2.55 14.57 -4.51
CA LEU A 140 -2.82 13.37 -5.31
C LEU A 140 -3.77 13.69 -6.48
N HIS A 141 -3.63 12.99 -7.61
CA HIS A 141 -4.38 13.24 -8.86
C HIS A 141 -4.23 14.66 -9.39
N SER A 142 -3.08 15.27 -9.16
CA SER A 142 -2.71 16.59 -9.69
C SER A 142 -1.40 16.51 -10.47
N PRO A 143 -1.06 17.53 -11.28
CA PRO A 143 0.19 17.55 -12.03
C PRO A 143 1.46 17.48 -11.17
N ALA A 144 1.39 17.86 -9.90
CA ALA A 144 2.52 17.91 -8.99
C ALA A 144 2.14 17.38 -7.61
N CYS A 145 2.40 16.10 -7.37
CA CYS A 145 2.28 15.47 -6.05
C CYS A 145 3.53 15.73 -5.21
N VAL A 146 3.35 15.81 -3.88
CA VAL A 146 4.43 15.98 -2.91
C VAL A 146 4.38 14.82 -1.91
N ALA A 147 5.49 14.15 -1.72
CA ALA A 147 5.72 13.15 -0.67
C ALA A 147 6.99 13.47 0.11
N ASP A 148 7.13 12.94 1.29
CA ASP A 148 8.36 13.01 2.08
C ASP A 148 9.30 11.88 1.62
N GLU A 149 10.58 12.19 1.40
CA GLU A 149 11.58 11.20 0.98
C GLU A 149 11.73 10.08 2.00
N LYS A 150 11.66 10.41 3.30
CA LYS A 150 11.76 9.41 4.36
C LYS A 150 10.55 8.48 4.40
N ASP A 151 9.36 8.96 4.04
CA ASP A 151 8.19 8.10 3.94
C ASP A 151 8.37 7.07 2.81
N ILE A 152 9.00 7.49 1.70
CA ILE A 152 9.35 6.60 0.58
C ILE A 152 10.37 5.55 1.02
N GLU A 153 11.46 5.98 1.68
CA GLU A 153 12.49 5.09 2.20
C GLU A 153 11.93 4.08 3.21
N ASN A 154 11.17 4.56 4.19
CA ASN A 154 10.52 3.72 5.21
C ASN A 154 9.51 2.74 4.61
N THR A 155 8.80 3.15 3.54
CA THR A 155 7.88 2.26 2.84
C THR A 155 8.64 1.13 2.16
N LEU A 156 9.73 1.43 1.46
CA LEU A 156 10.56 0.40 0.81
C LEU A 156 11.19 -0.53 1.85
N GLU A 157 11.68 0.00 2.97
CA GLU A 157 12.23 -0.80 4.05
C GLU A 157 11.20 -1.77 4.63
N LEU A 158 9.97 -1.30 4.90
CA LEU A 158 8.89 -2.15 5.35
C LEU A 158 8.54 -3.23 4.32
N LEU A 159 8.43 -2.88 3.04
CA LEU A 159 8.13 -3.83 1.97
C LEU A 159 9.17 -4.96 1.87
N ARG A 160 10.46 -4.65 2.09
CA ARG A 160 11.55 -5.63 2.08
C ARG A 160 11.45 -6.69 3.19
N LEU A 161 10.84 -6.33 4.31
CA LEU A 161 10.64 -7.25 5.43
C LEU A 161 9.46 -8.20 5.23
N LEU A 162 8.50 -7.85 4.38
CA LEU A 162 7.26 -8.62 4.22
C LEU A 162 7.47 -10.05 3.69
N PRO A 163 8.33 -10.31 2.70
CA PRO A 163 8.51 -11.67 2.18
C PRO A 163 8.86 -12.68 3.26
N GLU A 164 9.80 -12.37 4.16
CA GLU A 164 10.17 -13.24 5.26
C GLU A 164 9.08 -13.32 6.33
N ALA A 165 8.50 -12.18 6.69
CA ALA A 165 7.52 -12.09 7.76
C ALA A 165 6.16 -12.72 7.41
N LEU A 166 5.81 -12.80 6.12
CA LEU A 166 4.53 -13.31 5.62
C LEU A 166 4.64 -14.66 4.91
N ALA A 167 5.84 -15.21 4.74
CA ALA A 167 6.02 -16.57 4.20
C ALA A 167 5.15 -17.57 4.97
N LEU A 168 4.40 -18.43 4.24
CA LEU A 168 3.49 -19.43 4.77
C LEU A 168 4.20 -20.77 4.97
#